data_c9606f36f1d50c029b73a26c964688d5
#
_entry.id   c9606f36f1d50c029b73a26c964688d5
#
_cell.length_a   1.000
_cell.length_b   1.000
_cell.length_c   1.000
_cell.angle_alpha   90.00
_cell.angle_beta   90.00
_cell.angle_gamma   90.00
#
_symmetry.space_group_name_H-M   'P 1'
#
loop_
_entity.id
_entity.type
_entity.pdbx_description
1 polymer ?
#
loop_
_entity_poly.entity_id
_entity_poly.type
_entity_poly.pdbx_seq_one_letter_code
_entity_poly.pdbx_strand_id
1 'polypeptide(L)'
;GSLRWNHSNGDLQTSSSSENFLSTNASFSNSLSQKYTRSNSWDFRYRLEWQPDSMTNIMFRPNAQYSTSDGLTSSTSAAYNDNPYNYTNNPLAKEDLEMLRQNGALVNTQDNDGITYGETKSVGAMLQINRKLNSNGRNFTLRGDVKWSDSESTSFSLQNVRLYQVLNSMDSDSTYQTNRYNLMPTRNWSYNLQGTYSEPIAKGVYLQLSYKYKYS
;
A
#
# COMPACT_ATOMS: atom_id res chain seq x y z
N GLY A 1 26.94 4.29 8.81
CA GLY A 1 25.70 4.77 8.23
C GLY A 1 25.48 4.17 6.85
N SER A 2 24.25 4.25 6.38
CA SER A 2 23.89 3.82 5.03
C SER A 2 22.90 4.80 4.42
N LEU A 3 23.05 5.03 3.12
CA LEU A 3 22.08 5.69 2.28
C LEU A 3 21.72 4.69 1.18
N ARG A 4 20.45 4.39 1.02
CA ARG A 4 19.94 3.50 -0.03
C ARG A 4 18.94 4.26 -0.88
N TRP A 5 19.09 4.14 -2.18
CA TRP A 5 18.09 4.52 -3.14
C TRP A 5 17.56 3.27 -3.84
N ASN A 6 16.25 3.17 -3.93
CA ASN A 6 15.58 2.13 -4.71
C ASN A 6 14.67 2.81 -5.72
N HIS A 7 14.72 2.30 -6.94
CA HIS A 7 13.81 2.67 -8.02
C HIS A 7 13.17 1.40 -8.56
N SER A 8 11.87 1.43 -8.77
CA SER A 8 11.12 0.31 -9.33
C SER A 8 10.13 0.81 -10.35
N ASN A 9 10.10 0.16 -11.50
CA ASN A 9 9.07 0.30 -12.52
C ASN A 9 8.41 -1.05 -12.71
N GLY A 10 7.09 -1.05 -12.83
CA GLY A 10 6.31 -2.24 -13.13
C GLY A 10 5.30 -1.94 -14.23
N ASP A 11 5.16 -2.88 -15.15
CA ASP A 11 4.07 -2.95 -16.12
C ASP A 11 3.47 -4.33 -16.02
N LEU A 12 2.21 -4.37 -15.57
CA LEU A 12 1.48 -5.61 -15.37
C LEU A 12 0.23 -5.59 -16.23
N GLN A 13 0.10 -6.56 -17.10
CA GLN A 13 -1.11 -6.84 -17.85
C GLN A 13 -1.76 -8.09 -17.32
N THR A 14 -3.06 -8.01 -17.02
CA THR A 14 -3.86 -9.12 -16.49
C THR A 14 -5.10 -9.28 -17.35
N SER A 15 -5.36 -10.50 -17.81
CA SER A 15 -6.58 -10.89 -18.47
C SER A 15 -7.29 -11.94 -17.60
N SER A 16 -8.58 -11.78 -17.40
CA SER A 16 -9.38 -12.78 -16.68
C SER A 16 -10.69 -13.04 -17.37
N SER A 17 -11.15 -14.29 -17.26
CA SER A 17 -12.45 -14.76 -17.71
C SER A 17 -13.08 -15.53 -16.58
N SER A 18 -14.34 -15.30 -16.28
CA SER A 18 -15.06 -15.97 -15.21
C SER A 18 -16.49 -16.30 -15.60
N GLU A 19 -17.00 -17.38 -15.01
CA GLU A 19 -18.39 -17.83 -15.13
C GLU A 19 -19.00 -17.94 -13.73
N ASN A 20 -20.18 -17.37 -13.55
CA ASN A 20 -20.98 -17.49 -12.33
C ASN A 20 -22.16 -18.46 -12.55
N PHE A 21 -22.03 -19.67 -12.07
CA PHE A 21 -23.02 -20.74 -12.21
C PHE A 21 -24.31 -20.51 -11.40
N LEU A 22 -24.32 -19.53 -10.50
CA LEU A 22 -25.48 -19.19 -9.67
C LEU A 22 -26.33 -18.07 -10.28
N SER A 23 -25.86 -17.41 -11.34
CA SER A 23 -26.54 -16.30 -11.99
C SER A 23 -27.08 -16.73 -13.35
N THR A 24 -28.32 -16.35 -13.63
CA THR A 24 -28.95 -16.52 -14.97
C THR A 24 -28.78 -15.30 -15.86
N ASN A 25 -28.33 -14.19 -15.29
CA ASN A 25 -28.08 -12.94 -16.00
C ASN A 25 -26.65 -12.50 -15.74
N ALA A 26 -25.95 -12.04 -16.78
CA ALA A 26 -24.53 -11.67 -16.70
C ALA A 26 -23.64 -12.78 -16.12
N SER A 27 -23.90 -14.04 -16.52
CA SER A 27 -23.20 -15.22 -15.97
C SER A 27 -21.74 -15.30 -16.39
N PHE A 28 -21.36 -14.69 -17.47
CA PHE A 28 -19.98 -14.65 -17.98
C PHE A 28 -19.42 -13.25 -17.89
N SER A 29 -18.13 -13.14 -17.56
CA SER A 29 -17.43 -11.87 -17.59
C SER A 29 -15.98 -12.02 -18.02
N ASN A 30 -15.52 -11.06 -18.80
CA ASN A 30 -14.14 -10.93 -19.23
C ASN A 30 -13.60 -9.57 -18.79
N SER A 31 -12.34 -9.53 -18.42
CA SER A 31 -11.65 -8.28 -18.13
C SER A 31 -10.21 -8.31 -18.60
N LEU A 32 -9.75 -7.15 -19.03
CA LEU A 32 -8.37 -6.86 -19.37
C LEU A 32 -7.95 -5.62 -18.58
N SER A 33 -6.85 -5.71 -17.86
CA SER A 33 -6.30 -4.57 -17.14
C SER A 33 -4.82 -4.42 -17.38
N GLN A 34 -4.37 -3.17 -17.45
CA GLN A 34 -2.97 -2.81 -17.50
C GLN A 34 -2.66 -1.83 -16.37
N LYS A 35 -1.58 -2.09 -15.65
CA LYS A 35 -1.16 -1.28 -14.51
C LYS A 35 0.31 -0.95 -14.64
N TYR A 36 0.59 0.34 -14.79
CA TYR A 36 1.93 0.89 -14.66
C TYR A 36 2.16 1.39 -13.24
N THR A 37 3.29 1.06 -12.68
CA THR A 37 3.71 1.57 -11.38
C THR A 37 5.15 2.05 -11.45
N ARG A 38 5.42 3.18 -10.82
CA ARG A 38 6.76 3.69 -10.62
C ARG A 38 6.91 4.10 -9.17
N SER A 39 7.96 3.63 -8.53
CA SER A 39 8.27 4.03 -7.17
C SER A 39 9.74 4.40 -7.02
N ASN A 40 9.97 5.40 -6.18
CA ASN A 40 11.30 5.80 -5.74
C ASN A 40 11.30 5.83 -4.22
N SER A 41 12.36 5.32 -3.61
CA SER A 41 12.56 5.45 -2.18
C SER A 41 14.00 5.76 -1.84
N TRP A 42 14.17 6.64 -0.86
CA TRP A 42 15.42 7.01 -0.26
C TRP A 42 15.36 6.63 1.22
N ASP A 43 16.28 5.79 1.66
CA ASP A 43 16.41 5.36 3.05
C ASP A 43 17.76 5.80 3.58
N PHE A 44 17.72 6.63 4.60
CA PHE A 44 18.90 7.05 5.35
C PHE A 44 18.89 6.42 6.74
N ARG A 45 19.99 5.80 7.14
CA ARG A 45 20.18 5.23 8.47
C ARG A 45 21.58 5.50 8.93
N TYR A 46 21.69 5.94 10.17
CA TYR A 46 22.99 6.16 10.80
C TYR A 46 23.02 5.57 12.20
N ARG A 47 24.22 5.24 12.67
CA ARG A 47 24.46 4.76 14.02
C ARG A 47 25.69 5.48 14.58
N LEU A 48 25.49 6.17 15.67
CA LEU A 48 26.52 6.77 16.50
C LEU A 48 26.60 5.98 17.80
N GLU A 49 27.78 5.63 18.17
CA GLU A 49 28.11 5.05 19.49
C GLU A 49 29.15 5.90 20.15
N TRP A 50 28.89 6.23 21.39
CA TRP A 50 29.78 6.99 22.21
C TRP A 50 29.93 6.36 23.61
N GLN A 51 31.16 6.15 24.04
CA GLN A 51 31.50 5.60 25.34
C GLN A 51 32.30 6.65 26.11
N PRO A 52 31.65 7.55 26.87
CA PRO A 52 32.32 8.58 27.64
C PRO A 52 33.22 8.03 28.76
N ASP A 53 32.85 6.86 29.26
CA ASP A 53 33.63 6.09 30.28
C ASP A 53 33.41 4.57 30.13
N SER A 54 34.10 3.76 30.88
CA SER A 54 34.03 2.29 30.86
C SER A 54 32.67 1.72 31.31
N MET A 55 31.81 2.55 31.90
CA MET A 55 30.53 2.14 32.46
C MET A 55 29.34 2.63 31.65
N THR A 56 29.54 3.60 30.74
CA THR A 56 28.48 4.24 30.00
C THR A 56 28.63 4.00 28.50
N ASN A 57 27.54 3.53 27.86
CA ASN A 57 27.45 3.43 26.42
C ASN A 57 26.19 4.18 25.96
N ILE A 58 26.35 5.11 25.04
CA ILE A 58 25.30 5.91 24.45
C ILE A 58 25.22 5.55 22.96
N MET A 59 24.08 5.15 22.51
CA MET A 59 23.82 4.81 21.12
C MET A 59 22.68 5.68 20.58
N PHE A 60 22.95 6.36 19.47
CA PHE A 60 21.98 7.16 18.75
C PHE A 60 21.83 6.65 17.31
N ARG A 61 20.59 6.37 16.91
CA ARG A 61 20.26 5.82 15.58
C ARG A 61 19.18 6.67 14.91
N PRO A 62 19.55 7.74 14.22
CA PRO A 62 18.62 8.45 13.37
C PRO A 62 18.34 7.68 12.09
N ASN A 63 17.12 7.81 11.59
CA ASN A 63 16.72 7.30 10.30
C ASN A 63 15.75 8.30 9.62
N ALA A 64 15.81 8.36 8.30
CA ALA A 64 14.89 9.13 7.49
C ALA A 64 14.53 8.32 6.25
N GLN A 65 13.29 8.42 5.82
CA GLN A 65 12.79 7.80 4.61
C GLN A 65 11.95 8.81 3.83
N TYR A 66 12.18 8.85 2.53
CA TYR A 66 11.37 9.58 1.57
C TYR A 66 11.00 8.63 0.45
N SER A 67 9.71 8.52 0.13
CA SER A 67 9.26 7.68 -0.97
C SER A 67 8.14 8.35 -1.76
N THR A 68 8.16 8.11 -3.07
CA THR A 68 7.10 8.48 -4.00
C THR A 68 6.64 7.27 -4.76
N SER A 69 5.36 7.24 -5.10
CA SER A 69 4.78 6.22 -5.94
C SER A 69 3.80 6.84 -6.93
N ASP A 70 3.93 6.47 -8.19
CA ASP A 70 3.00 6.82 -9.26
C ASP A 70 2.35 5.53 -9.77
N GLY A 71 1.07 5.58 -10.07
CA GLY A 71 0.34 4.48 -10.68
C GLY A 71 -0.59 4.97 -11.76
N LEU A 72 -0.61 4.27 -12.88
CA LEU A 72 -1.60 4.39 -13.94
C LEU A 72 -2.26 3.04 -14.12
N THR A 73 -3.58 3.00 -14.06
CA THR A 73 -4.36 1.78 -14.27
C THR A 73 -5.39 2.04 -15.36
N SER A 74 -5.47 1.15 -16.32
CA SER A 74 -6.53 1.13 -17.33
C SER A 74 -7.12 -0.27 -17.36
N SER A 75 -8.43 -0.39 -17.31
CA SER A 75 -9.11 -1.67 -17.40
C SER A 75 -10.40 -1.57 -18.19
N THR A 76 -10.62 -2.59 -19.01
CA THR A 76 -11.86 -2.82 -19.73
C THR A 76 -12.45 -4.14 -19.29
N SER A 77 -13.74 -4.16 -19.01
CA SER A 77 -14.48 -5.37 -18.69
C SER A 77 -15.83 -5.41 -19.39
N ALA A 78 -16.32 -6.60 -19.61
CA ALA A 78 -17.63 -6.82 -20.18
C ALA A 78 -18.31 -8.03 -19.53
N ALA A 79 -19.61 -7.95 -19.35
CA ALA A 79 -20.45 -9.05 -18.85
C ALA A 79 -21.40 -9.53 -19.93
N TYR A 80 -21.67 -10.84 -19.93
CA TYR A 80 -22.44 -11.52 -20.96
C TYR A 80 -23.44 -12.48 -20.33
N ASN A 81 -24.59 -12.65 -21.00
CA ASN A 81 -25.60 -13.64 -20.62
C ASN A 81 -25.24 -15.05 -21.08
N ASP A 82 -24.44 -15.16 -22.13
CA ASP A 82 -24.02 -16.42 -22.74
C ASP A 82 -22.49 -16.44 -22.87
N ASN A 83 -21.93 -17.61 -23.03
CA ASN A 83 -20.47 -17.78 -23.17
C ASN A 83 -19.98 -17.03 -24.41
N PRO A 84 -19.23 -15.93 -24.28
CA PRO A 84 -18.80 -15.11 -25.41
C PRO A 84 -17.87 -15.86 -26.37
N TYR A 85 -17.16 -16.88 -25.89
CA TYR A 85 -16.25 -17.70 -26.71
C TYR A 85 -16.97 -18.62 -27.69
N ASN A 86 -18.29 -18.76 -27.59
CA ASN A 86 -19.11 -19.39 -28.63
C ASN A 86 -19.24 -18.54 -29.89
N TYR A 87 -18.97 -17.24 -29.78
CA TYR A 87 -19.14 -16.26 -30.85
C TYR A 87 -17.81 -15.70 -31.37
N THR A 88 -16.81 -15.52 -30.49
CA THR A 88 -15.52 -14.90 -30.82
C THR A 88 -14.42 -15.42 -29.94
N ASN A 89 -13.17 -15.31 -30.44
CA ASN A 89 -11.95 -15.61 -29.67
C ASN A 89 -11.46 -14.40 -28.83
N ASN A 90 -11.97 -13.19 -29.10
CA ASN A 90 -11.54 -11.97 -28.39
C ASN A 90 -12.74 -11.14 -27.95
N PRO A 91 -13.45 -11.56 -26.88
CA PRO A 91 -14.70 -10.95 -26.45
C PRO A 91 -14.65 -9.46 -26.06
N LEU A 92 -13.46 -8.92 -25.81
CA LEU A 92 -13.25 -7.52 -25.46
C LEU A 92 -12.83 -6.64 -26.64
N ALA A 93 -12.63 -7.22 -27.83
CA ALA A 93 -12.35 -6.44 -29.02
C ALA A 93 -13.60 -5.61 -29.43
N LYS A 94 -13.39 -4.36 -29.84
CA LYS A 94 -14.47 -3.41 -30.12
C LYS A 94 -15.44 -3.93 -31.21
N GLU A 95 -14.92 -4.60 -32.21
CA GLU A 95 -15.72 -5.17 -33.30
C GLU A 95 -16.56 -6.37 -32.80
N ASP A 96 -15.95 -7.19 -31.94
CA ASP A 96 -16.59 -8.38 -31.37
C ASP A 96 -17.66 -8.00 -30.33
N LEU A 97 -17.43 -6.94 -29.57
CA LEU A 97 -18.44 -6.39 -28.63
C LEU A 97 -19.71 -5.95 -29.37
N GLU A 98 -19.58 -5.34 -30.54
CA GLU A 98 -20.75 -4.93 -31.33
C GLU A 98 -21.52 -6.16 -31.87
N MET A 99 -20.83 -7.18 -32.33
CA MET A 99 -21.43 -8.45 -32.74
C MET A 99 -22.14 -9.14 -31.55
N LEU A 100 -21.51 -9.21 -30.37
CA LEU A 100 -22.10 -9.78 -29.15
C LEU A 100 -23.34 -8.98 -28.68
N ARG A 101 -23.32 -7.66 -28.87
CA ARG A 101 -24.45 -6.79 -28.61
C ARG A 101 -25.64 -7.11 -29.56
N GLN A 102 -25.37 -7.23 -30.85
CA GLN A 102 -26.39 -7.54 -31.86
C GLN A 102 -27.05 -8.91 -31.64
N ASN A 103 -26.26 -9.88 -31.12
CA ASN A 103 -26.76 -11.21 -30.76
C ASN A 103 -27.47 -11.23 -29.39
N GLY A 104 -27.55 -10.09 -28.67
CA GLY A 104 -28.18 -10.02 -27.34
C GLY A 104 -27.39 -10.67 -26.21
N ALA A 105 -26.17 -11.13 -26.48
CA ALA A 105 -25.31 -11.77 -25.48
C ALA A 105 -24.65 -10.76 -24.53
N LEU A 106 -24.33 -9.54 -25.00
CA LEU A 106 -23.65 -8.51 -24.22
C LEU A 106 -24.63 -7.81 -23.27
N VAL A 107 -24.28 -7.76 -21.98
CA VAL A 107 -25.07 -7.10 -20.92
C VAL A 107 -24.57 -5.70 -20.65
N ASN A 108 -23.30 -5.56 -20.37
CA ASN A 108 -22.65 -4.27 -20.11
C ASN A 108 -21.19 -4.27 -20.50
N THR A 109 -20.64 -3.09 -20.66
CA THR A 109 -19.20 -2.84 -20.69
C THR A 109 -18.85 -1.77 -19.68
N GLN A 110 -17.64 -1.87 -19.13
CA GLN A 110 -17.11 -0.93 -18.16
C GLN A 110 -15.64 -0.66 -18.47
N ASP A 111 -15.33 0.61 -18.65
CA ASP A 111 -13.94 1.10 -18.76
C ASP A 111 -13.61 1.90 -17.51
N ASN A 112 -12.47 1.58 -16.90
CA ASN A 112 -11.96 2.29 -15.74
C ASN A 112 -10.54 2.75 -16.02
N ASP A 113 -10.29 4.04 -15.85
CA ASP A 113 -8.98 4.63 -15.86
C ASP A 113 -8.68 5.26 -14.51
N GLY A 114 -7.48 5.05 -14.01
CA GLY A 114 -7.07 5.55 -12.70
C GLY A 114 -5.63 6.06 -12.70
N ILE A 115 -5.44 7.17 -12.01
CA ILE A 115 -4.12 7.73 -11.72
C ILE A 115 -3.99 7.82 -10.21
N THR A 116 -2.88 7.34 -9.67
CA THR A 116 -2.55 7.44 -8.25
C THR A 116 -1.19 8.07 -8.07
N TYR A 117 -1.09 8.92 -7.08
CA TYR A 117 0.17 9.50 -6.63
C TYR A 117 0.25 9.35 -5.11
N GLY A 118 1.38 8.88 -4.63
CA GLY A 118 1.67 8.77 -3.20
C GLY A 118 3.02 9.37 -2.85
N GLU A 119 3.06 10.11 -1.76
CA GLU A 119 4.28 10.63 -1.17
C GLU A 119 4.31 10.28 0.31
N THR A 120 5.44 9.81 0.79
CA THR A 120 5.63 9.50 2.21
C THR A 120 6.98 10.02 2.69
N LYS A 121 6.94 10.80 3.75
CA LYS A 121 8.11 11.32 4.49
C LYS A 121 8.07 10.74 5.88
N SER A 122 9.16 10.17 6.34
CA SER A 122 9.28 9.75 7.73
C SER A 122 10.66 10.03 8.28
N VAL A 123 10.69 10.49 9.52
CA VAL A 123 11.90 10.71 10.28
C VAL A 123 11.74 10.04 11.63
N GLY A 124 12.78 9.34 12.06
CA GLY A 124 12.78 8.71 13.35
C GLY A 124 14.18 8.77 13.99
N ALA A 125 14.20 8.63 15.29
CA ALA A 125 15.44 8.50 16.03
C ALA A 125 15.25 7.56 17.23
N MET A 126 16.27 6.77 17.50
CA MET A 126 16.38 5.97 18.70
C MET A 126 17.61 6.45 19.48
N LEU A 127 17.40 6.76 20.76
CA LEU A 127 18.47 7.02 21.74
C LEU A 127 18.43 5.93 22.78
N GLN A 128 19.56 5.29 23.03
CA GLN A 128 19.72 4.30 24.08
C GLN A 128 20.94 4.65 24.93
N ILE A 129 20.75 4.68 26.22
CA ILE A 129 21.78 4.91 27.22
C ILE A 129 21.87 3.66 28.10
N ASN A 130 22.99 2.99 28.07
CA ASN A 130 23.28 1.87 28.94
C ASN A 130 24.33 2.32 29.97
N ARG A 131 24.03 2.15 31.25
CA ARG A 131 24.95 2.47 32.32
C ARG A 131 25.15 1.29 33.28
N LYS A 132 26.38 0.85 33.43
CA LYS A 132 26.77 -0.06 34.49
C LYS A 132 26.85 0.75 35.80
N LEU A 133 26.14 0.31 36.83
CA LEU A 133 26.09 1.02 38.12
C LEU A 133 27.15 0.51 39.10
N ASN A 134 27.63 -0.72 38.86
CA ASN A 134 28.77 -1.32 39.61
C ASN A 134 29.46 -2.40 38.79
N SER A 135 30.57 -2.95 39.32
CA SER A 135 31.32 -4.06 38.73
C SER A 135 30.61 -5.43 38.84
N ASN A 136 29.60 -5.54 39.69
CA ASN A 136 28.89 -6.81 39.98
C ASN A 136 27.78 -7.14 39.01
N GLY A 137 27.58 -6.31 37.95
CA GLY A 137 26.57 -6.57 36.89
C GLY A 137 25.30 -5.80 37.03
N ARG A 138 25.15 -4.90 38.05
CA ARG A 138 24.03 -3.96 38.15
C ARG A 138 24.07 -2.98 36.97
N ASN A 139 22.98 -2.88 36.23
CA ASN A 139 22.93 -1.96 35.12
C ASN A 139 21.54 -1.31 34.95
N PHE A 140 21.52 -0.17 34.27
CA PHE A 140 20.35 0.56 33.91
C PHE A 140 20.42 0.87 32.41
N THR A 141 19.32 0.63 31.70
CA THR A 141 19.15 0.97 30.30
C THR A 141 17.95 1.89 30.14
N LEU A 142 18.16 3.04 29.52
CA LEU A 142 17.10 3.93 29.09
C LEU A 142 17.09 3.95 27.57
N ARG A 143 15.93 3.69 26.98
CA ARG A 143 15.74 3.73 25.54
C ARG A 143 14.54 4.62 25.20
N GLY A 144 14.76 5.56 24.30
CA GLY A 144 13.74 6.40 23.72
C GLY A 144 13.69 6.22 22.20
N ASP A 145 12.53 6.02 21.64
CA ASP A 145 12.27 5.99 20.20
C ASP A 145 11.25 7.08 19.87
N VAL A 146 11.51 7.88 18.86
CA VAL A 146 10.59 8.87 18.32
C VAL A 146 10.45 8.64 16.81
N LYS A 147 9.23 8.76 16.30
CA LYS A 147 8.95 8.68 14.87
C LYS A 147 7.89 9.70 14.48
N TRP A 148 8.16 10.41 13.43
CA TRP A 148 7.21 11.24 12.72
C TRP A 148 7.05 10.69 11.30
N SER A 149 5.81 10.70 10.78
CA SER A 149 5.52 10.37 9.40
C SER A 149 4.43 11.28 8.86
N ASP A 150 4.62 11.70 7.62
CA ASP A 150 3.67 12.47 6.82
C ASP A 150 3.50 11.73 5.50
N SER A 151 2.27 11.37 5.17
CA SER A 151 1.94 10.63 3.96
C SER A 151 0.75 11.29 3.30
N GLU A 152 0.84 11.51 2.00
CA GLU A 152 -0.24 11.99 1.18
C GLU A 152 -0.47 11.01 0.03
N SER A 153 -1.71 10.63 -0.18
CA SER A 153 -2.13 9.82 -1.32
C SER A 153 -3.24 10.54 -2.06
N THR A 154 -3.00 10.76 -3.35
CA THR A 154 -3.98 11.33 -4.27
C THR A 154 -4.37 10.28 -5.29
N SER A 155 -5.66 10.11 -5.53
CA SER A 155 -6.16 9.27 -6.60
C SER A 155 -7.26 9.95 -7.40
N PHE A 156 -7.21 9.79 -8.70
CA PHE A 156 -8.25 10.14 -9.63
C PHE A 156 -8.68 8.90 -10.38
N SER A 157 -9.98 8.66 -10.50
CA SER A 157 -10.52 7.57 -11.31
C SER A 157 -11.70 8.04 -12.15
N LEU A 158 -11.73 7.53 -13.37
CA LEU A 158 -12.78 7.71 -14.35
C LEU A 158 -13.38 6.33 -14.64
N GLN A 159 -14.67 6.19 -14.49
CA GLN A 159 -15.41 4.99 -14.81
C GLN A 159 -16.50 5.32 -15.84
N ASN A 160 -16.49 4.63 -16.96
CA ASN A 160 -17.53 4.69 -17.97
C ASN A 160 -18.24 3.33 -18.01
N VAL A 161 -19.54 3.34 -17.85
CA VAL A 161 -20.39 2.13 -17.92
C VAL A 161 -21.43 2.30 -19.01
N ARG A 162 -21.59 1.27 -19.84
CA ARG A 162 -22.64 1.17 -20.83
C ARG A 162 -23.46 -0.09 -20.60
N LEU A 163 -24.77 0.09 -20.48
CA LEU A 163 -25.74 -0.97 -20.26
C LEU A 163 -26.53 -1.17 -21.57
N TYR A 164 -26.50 -2.37 -22.11
CA TYR A 164 -27.08 -2.70 -23.41
C TYR A 164 -28.49 -3.32 -23.31
N GLN A 165 -28.85 -3.77 -22.12
CA GLN A 165 -30.15 -4.36 -21.84
C GLN A 165 -31.10 -3.42 -21.10
N VAL A 166 -30.63 -2.21 -20.78
CA VAL A 166 -31.43 -1.15 -20.14
C VAL A 166 -31.46 0.06 -21.05
N LEU A 167 -32.58 0.29 -21.67
CA LEU A 167 -32.77 1.43 -22.56
C LEU A 167 -33.05 2.70 -21.75
N ASN A 168 -32.52 3.82 -22.21
CA ASN A 168 -32.82 5.13 -21.66
C ASN A 168 -34.17 5.67 -22.21
N SER A 169 -34.58 6.87 -21.81
CA SER A 169 -35.82 7.51 -22.27
C SER A 169 -35.88 7.79 -23.76
N MET A 170 -34.77 7.67 -24.49
CA MET A 170 -34.67 7.84 -25.95
C MET A 170 -34.58 6.50 -26.71
N ASP A 171 -34.89 5.39 -26.05
CA ASP A 171 -34.83 4.03 -26.61
C ASP A 171 -33.43 3.62 -27.10
N SER A 172 -32.38 4.12 -26.42
CA SER A 172 -30.98 3.83 -26.70
C SER A 172 -30.29 3.28 -25.46
N ASP A 173 -29.09 2.69 -25.63
CA ASP A 173 -28.29 2.13 -24.53
C ASP A 173 -28.10 3.16 -23.42
N SER A 174 -28.26 2.74 -22.19
CA SER A 174 -28.03 3.57 -21.02
C SER A 174 -26.52 3.66 -20.72
N THR A 175 -26.01 4.88 -20.61
CA THR A 175 -24.59 5.14 -20.28
C THR A 175 -24.48 6.06 -19.08
N TYR A 176 -23.51 5.80 -18.21
CA TYR A 176 -23.16 6.72 -17.15
C TYR A 176 -21.66 6.77 -16.93
N GLN A 177 -21.20 7.91 -16.46
CA GLN A 177 -19.81 8.19 -16.15
C GLN A 177 -19.68 8.63 -14.70
N THR A 178 -18.72 8.09 -14.02
CA THR A 178 -18.39 8.48 -12.64
C THR A 178 -16.94 8.94 -12.58
N ASN A 179 -16.72 10.14 -12.07
CA ASN A 179 -15.42 10.69 -11.75
C ASN A 179 -15.26 10.71 -10.25
N ARG A 180 -14.14 10.21 -9.76
CA ARG A 180 -13.83 10.23 -8.33
C ARG A 180 -12.43 10.78 -8.11
N TYR A 181 -12.34 11.75 -7.23
CA TYR A 181 -11.09 12.29 -6.72
C TYR A 181 -11.02 12.02 -5.22
N ASN A 182 -9.90 11.46 -4.76
CA ASN A 182 -9.63 11.26 -3.35
C ASN A 182 -8.28 11.86 -3.01
N LEU A 183 -8.25 12.57 -1.89
CA LEU A 183 -7.03 13.08 -1.27
C LEU A 183 -7.01 12.59 0.18
N MET A 184 -5.98 11.87 0.56
CA MET A 184 -5.85 11.26 1.88
C MET A 184 -4.51 11.66 2.52
N PRO A 185 -4.45 12.83 3.16
CA PRO A 185 -3.29 13.19 3.98
C PRO A 185 -3.35 12.45 5.32
N THR A 186 -2.22 11.95 5.77
CA THR A 186 -2.09 11.26 7.05
C THR A 186 -0.82 11.71 7.73
N ARG A 187 -0.91 12.23 8.95
CA ARG A 187 0.24 12.65 9.75
C ARG A 187 0.21 11.97 11.11
N ASN A 188 1.30 11.28 11.42
CA ASN A 188 1.41 10.51 12.66
C ASN A 188 2.68 10.89 13.42
N TRP A 189 2.51 10.95 14.75
CA TRP A 189 3.61 11.03 15.71
C TRP A 189 3.55 9.83 16.64
N SER A 190 4.67 9.20 16.88
CA SER A 190 4.75 8.17 17.90
C SER A 190 6.04 8.30 18.69
N TYR A 191 5.96 8.02 19.98
CA TYR A 191 7.13 7.91 20.83
C TYR A 191 6.98 6.76 21.81
N ASN A 192 8.11 6.18 22.13
CA ASN A 192 8.22 5.06 23.05
C ASN A 192 9.40 5.33 23.99
N LEU A 193 9.17 5.20 25.28
CA LEU A 193 10.19 5.30 26.31
C LEU A 193 10.21 4.01 27.11
N GLN A 194 11.39 3.42 27.27
CA GLN A 194 11.58 2.19 28.02
C GLN A 194 12.75 2.34 28.98
N GLY A 195 12.49 2.11 30.26
CA GLY A 195 13.50 1.97 31.30
C GLY A 195 13.65 0.50 31.70
N THR A 196 14.87 0.01 31.81
CA THR A 196 15.15 -1.36 32.25
C THR A 196 16.26 -1.31 33.31
N TYR A 197 15.96 -1.90 34.46
CA TYR A 197 16.92 -2.04 35.56
C TYR A 197 17.20 -3.51 35.77
N SER A 198 18.50 -3.86 35.92
CA SER A 198 18.93 -5.22 36.18
C SER A 198 19.77 -5.26 37.46
N GLU A 199 19.34 -6.08 38.40
CA GLU A 199 19.99 -6.33 39.69
C GLU A 199 20.50 -7.75 39.79
N PRO A 200 21.79 -7.98 39.99
CA PRO A 200 22.32 -9.31 40.32
C PRO A 200 21.91 -9.70 41.73
N ILE A 201 21.18 -10.80 41.88
CA ILE A 201 20.73 -11.33 43.19
C ILE A 201 21.70 -12.39 43.71
N ALA A 202 22.19 -13.25 42.81
CA ALA A 202 23.15 -14.30 43.13
C ALA A 202 24.04 -14.58 41.91
N LYS A 203 25.06 -15.43 42.07
CA LYS A 203 25.95 -15.82 40.97
C LYS A 203 25.15 -16.43 39.83
N GLY A 204 25.09 -15.71 38.66
CA GLY A 204 24.34 -16.13 37.50
C GLY A 204 22.82 -15.89 37.55
N VAL A 205 22.30 -15.21 38.61
CA VAL A 205 20.88 -14.90 38.76
C VAL A 205 20.66 -13.40 38.79
N TYR A 206 19.78 -12.89 37.90
CA TYR A 206 19.47 -11.46 37.76
C TYR A 206 17.98 -11.24 37.93
N LEU A 207 17.61 -10.20 38.64
CA LEU A 207 16.24 -9.63 38.63
C LEU A 207 16.23 -8.48 37.63
N GLN A 208 15.31 -8.53 36.69
CA GLN A 208 15.11 -7.47 35.69
C GLN A 208 13.75 -6.83 35.85
N LEU A 209 13.74 -5.52 36.03
CA LEU A 209 12.53 -4.70 36.05
C LEU A 209 12.51 -3.84 34.79
N SER A 210 11.40 -3.85 34.06
CA SER A 210 11.24 -3.04 32.86
C SER A 210 9.91 -2.30 32.87
N TYR A 211 9.97 -1.02 32.55
CA TYR A 211 8.79 -0.17 32.37
C TYR A 211 8.84 0.41 30.96
N LYS A 212 7.70 0.37 30.27
CA LYS A 212 7.54 0.89 28.92
C LYS A 212 6.30 1.78 28.82
N TYR A 213 6.51 2.98 28.29
CA TYR A 213 5.45 3.91 27.91
C TYR A 213 5.44 4.11 26.39
N LYS A 214 4.26 4.04 25.77
CA LYS A 214 4.09 4.22 24.33
C LYS A 214 2.93 5.17 24.06
N TYR A 215 3.14 6.07 23.12
CA TYR A 215 2.13 6.95 22.53
C TYR A 215 2.18 6.82 21.00
N SER A 216 1.00 6.77 20.35
CA SER A 216 0.88 6.69 18.89
C SER A 216 -0.49 7.24 18.45
#